data_e3610374a19e1d1a88b552c74285d3e0
#
_entry.id   e3610374a19e1d1a88b552c74285d3e0
#
_cell.length_a   1.000
_cell.length_b   1.000
_cell.length_c   1.000
_cell.angle_alpha   90.00
_cell.angle_beta   90.00
_cell.angle_gamma   90.00
#
_symmetry.space_group_name_H-M   'P 1'
#
loop_
_entity.id
_entity.type
_entity.pdbx_description
1 polymer ?
#
loop_
_entity_poly.entity_id
_entity_poly.type
_entity_poly.pdbx_seq_one_letter_code
_entity_poly.pdbx_strand_id
1 'polypeptide(L)'
;MSTTSTTNQAAAPKQPRSRPLSSKVYKNTFVRSLRSEIRKMTSLRSTWITLGIWLGFGILITWAMAAMPVKGRNNIGGINIHDEFHPVFITGSAQLYYIFAMVLGALAVTGEYASNTMRTTIVSQTSRRKAFASKIAAVTTVMGIATAAIISVLVAVTLLAGGLSWNGDDGNLRALLLFWLACVLTALMVTGAGYILRSTAGSIVTGVMVLLVSEMLRLVPVKFFQRTLPKFLPSGVTSGMTVSDTANPKQTTNYLSPGTAALVWLVYISVFVVLGVIRYQRSDA
;
A
#
# COMPACT_ATOMS: atom_id res chain seq x y z
N MET A 1 58.59 55.64 42.35
CA MET A 1 58.55 54.21 42.10
C MET A 1 57.28 53.92 41.26
N SER A 2 57.47 53.88 39.96
CA SER A 2 56.37 53.61 39.01
C SER A 2 56.38 52.12 38.64
N THR A 3 55.35 51.40 39.01
CA THR A 3 55.15 50.02 38.62
C THR A 3 54.32 49.96 37.37
N THR A 4 54.96 49.69 36.22
CA THR A 4 54.25 49.40 34.92
C THR A 4 53.71 47.98 34.95
N SER A 5 52.39 47.81 34.98
CA SER A 5 51.70 46.52 34.82
C SER A 5 51.59 46.21 33.34
N THR A 6 52.36 45.23 32.86
CA THR A 6 52.24 44.67 31.51
C THR A 6 51.06 43.74 31.45
N THR A 7 49.95 44.18 30.80
CA THR A 7 48.80 43.35 30.53
C THR A 7 49.10 42.40 29.39
N ASN A 8 49.21 41.11 29.70
CA ASN A 8 49.42 40.04 28.75
C ASN A 8 48.12 39.78 28.00
N GLN A 9 47.96 40.34 26.78
CA GLN A 9 46.81 40.03 25.90
C GLN A 9 46.96 38.60 25.38
N ALA A 10 46.22 37.69 25.97
CA ALA A 10 46.07 36.35 25.42
C ALA A 10 45.45 36.40 24.01
N ALA A 11 46.16 35.87 23.02
CA ALA A 11 45.72 35.81 21.64
C ALA A 11 44.40 35.02 21.54
N ALA A 12 43.34 35.63 20.98
CA ALA A 12 42.07 34.98 20.77
C ALA A 12 42.21 33.73 19.90
N PRO A 13 41.53 32.64 20.22
CA PRO A 13 41.61 31.40 19.44
C PRO A 13 41.17 31.65 18.00
N LYS A 14 42.06 31.29 17.04
CA LYS A 14 41.77 31.39 15.61
C LYS A 14 40.53 30.52 15.29
N GLN A 15 39.44 31.16 14.92
CA GLN A 15 38.28 30.46 14.42
C GLN A 15 38.65 29.59 13.20
N PRO A 16 38.22 28.33 13.17
CA PRO A 16 38.50 27.46 12.03
C PRO A 16 37.90 28.10 10.79
N ARG A 17 38.74 28.39 9.78
CA ARG A 17 38.29 28.88 8.47
C ARG A 17 37.26 27.91 7.91
N SER A 18 36.01 28.33 7.87
CA SER A 18 34.95 27.62 7.16
C SER A 18 35.39 27.47 5.69
N ARG A 19 35.65 26.23 5.27
CA ARG A 19 35.88 25.94 3.85
C ARG A 19 34.66 26.47 3.08
N PRO A 20 34.83 27.24 1.98
CA PRO A 20 33.72 27.66 1.18
C PRO A 20 33.00 26.41 0.68
N LEU A 21 31.78 26.22 1.12
CA LEU A 21 30.90 25.16 0.60
C LEU A 21 30.80 25.38 -0.91
N SER A 22 31.33 24.44 -1.68
CA SER A 22 31.23 24.44 -3.13
C SER A 22 29.78 24.70 -3.50
N SER A 23 29.51 25.84 -4.14
CA SER A 23 28.18 26.28 -4.58
C SER A 23 27.70 25.49 -5.81
N LYS A 24 27.88 24.16 -5.80
CA LYS A 24 27.13 23.30 -6.71
C LYS A 24 25.67 23.38 -6.29
N VAL A 25 24.93 24.27 -6.93
CA VAL A 25 23.47 24.32 -6.82
C VAL A 25 22.93 22.96 -7.28
N TYR A 26 22.71 22.08 -6.32
CA TYR A 26 22.09 20.78 -6.58
C TYR A 26 20.64 21.00 -6.96
N LYS A 27 20.34 20.99 -8.28
CA LYS A 27 18.98 21.04 -8.78
C LYS A 27 18.21 19.83 -8.23
N ASN A 28 17.19 20.09 -7.41
CA ASN A 28 16.26 19.06 -6.93
C ASN A 28 15.41 18.57 -8.11
N THR A 29 15.82 17.45 -8.71
CA THR A 29 15.05 16.78 -9.76
C THR A 29 14.06 15.80 -9.14
N PHE A 30 12.90 15.60 -9.79
CA PHE A 30 11.88 14.65 -9.36
C PHE A 30 12.46 13.25 -9.08
N VAL A 31 13.35 12.75 -9.98
CA VAL A 31 13.98 11.44 -9.84
C VAL A 31 14.84 11.32 -8.56
N ARG A 32 15.54 12.38 -8.17
CA ARG A 32 16.30 12.39 -6.93
C ARG A 32 15.38 12.35 -5.70
N SER A 33 14.30 13.11 -5.75
CA SER A 33 13.26 13.09 -4.70
C SER A 33 12.63 11.69 -4.59
N LEU A 34 12.22 11.10 -5.70
CA LEU A 34 11.68 9.73 -5.76
C LEU A 34 12.67 8.72 -5.16
N ARG A 35 13.93 8.74 -5.58
CA ARG A 35 14.96 7.83 -5.06
C ARG A 35 15.18 7.98 -3.56
N SER A 36 15.11 9.21 -3.04
CA SER A 36 15.22 9.45 -1.60
C SER A 36 14.03 8.86 -0.84
N GLU A 37 12.81 9.00 -1.37
CA GLU A 37 11.60 8.45 -0.75
C GLU A 37 11.60 6.91 -0.76
N ILE A 38 11.99 6.29 -1.87
CA ILE A 38 12.16 4.83 -1.96
C ILE A 38 13.17 4.35 -0.92
N ARG A 39 14.33 5.02 -0.79
CA ARG A 39 15.34 4.66 0.20
C ARG A 39 14.82 4.78 1.63
N LYS A 40 14.04 5.82 1.95
CA LYS A 40 13.41 5.96 3.27
C LYS A 40 12.53 4.74 3.58
N MET A 41 11.66 4.35 2.66
CA MET A 41 10.76 3.21 2.86
C MET A 41 11.52 1.89 3.00
N THR A 42 12.54 1.66 2.17
CA THR A 42 13.32 0.40 2.17
C THR A 42 14.35 0.31 3.29
N SER A 43 14.74 1.42 3.91
CA SER A 43 15.65 1.44 5.06
C SER A 43 14.96 1.17 6.40
N LEU A 44 13.63 1.26 6.47
CA LEU A 44 12.87 1.02 7.68
C LEU A 44 12.74 -0.48 7.97
N ARG A 45 13.18 -0.91 9.16
CA ARG A 45 13.02 -2.31 9.61
C ARG A 45 11.55 -2.74 9.66
N SER A 46 10.64 -1.83 10.03
CA SER A 46 9.20 -2.10 10.07
C SER A 46 8.63 -2.51 8.72
N THR A 47 9.11 -1.92 7.60
CA THR A 47 8.70 -2.30 6.25
C THR A 47 9.02 -3.76 5.95
N TRP A 48 10.25 -4.20 6.24
CA TRP A 48 10.68 -5.58 6.00
C TRP A 48 9.99 -6.58 6.92
N ILE A 49 9.78 -6.22 8.20
CA ILE A 49 9.03 -7.06 9.14
C ILE A 49 7.59 -7.24 8.65
N THR A 50 6.90 -6.17 8.25
CA THR A 50 5.53 -6.24 7.73
C THR A 50 5.46 -7.07 6.46
N LEU A 51 6.39 -6.89 5.52
CA LEU A 51 6.47 -7.70 4.29
C LEU A 51 6.76 -9.18 4.60
N GLY A 52 7.64 -9.46 5.55
CA GLY A 52 7.95 -10.82 5.99
C GLY A 52 6.75 -11.51 6.63
N ILE A 53 6.01 -10.83 7.49
CA ILE A 53 4.77 -11.35 8.09
C ILE A 53 3.71 -11.56 7.01
N TRP A 54 3.54 -10.62 6.10
CA TRP A 54 2.60 -10.75 4.98
C TRP A 54 2.92 -11.96 4.11
N LEU A 55 4.19 -12.13 3.72
CA LEU A 55 4.63 -13.26 2.92
C LEU A 55 4.43 -14.59 3.68
N GLY A 56 4.85 -14.67 4.95
CA GLY A 56 4.73 -15.87 5.78
C GLY A 56 3.27 -16.27 5.98
N PHE A 57 2.41 -15.31 6.29
CA PHE A 57 0.97 -15.53 6.44
C PHE A 57 0.33 -15.96 5.11
N GLY A 58 0.73 -15.31 4.01
CA GLY A 58 0.30 -15.64 2.66
C GLY A 58 0.65 -17.07 2.28
N ILE A 59 1.91 -17.49 2.51
CA ILE A 59 2.36 -18.86 2.26
C ILE A 59 1.56 -19.85 3.08
N LEU A 60 1.37 -19.58 4.38
CA LEU A 60 0.64 -20.49 5.28
C LEU A 60 -0.79 -20.72 4.80
N ILE A 61 -1.53 -19.66 4.51
CA ILE A 61 -2.93 -19.76 4.07
C ILE A 61 -3.01 -20.43 2.70
N THR A 62 -2.20 -19.97 1.75
CA THR A 62 -2.22 -20.50 0.38
C THR A 62 -1.84 -21.99 0.36
N TRP A 63 -0.81 -22.38 1.12
CA TRP A 63 -0.42 -23.77 1.28
C TRP A 63 -1.53 -24.60 1.91
N ALA A 64 -2.14 -24.12 2.98
CA ALA A 64 -3.24 -24.81 3.64
C ALA A 64 -4.43 -25.05 2.70
N MET A 65 -4.79 -24.03 1.90
CA MET A 65 -5.87 -24.15 0.92
C MET A 65 -5.50 -25.09 -0.23
N ALA A 66 -4.28 -25.04 -0.74
CA ALA A 66 -3.81 -25.87 -1.84
C ALA A 66 -3.60 -27.35 -1.42
N ALA A 67 -3.21 -27.59 -0.16
CA ALA A 67 -3.01 -28.95 0.39
C ALA A 67 -4.33 -29.65 0.80
N MET A 68 -5.48 -28.97 0.71
CA MET A 68 -6.78 -29.61 0.98
C MET A 68 -7.02 -30.80 0.03
N PRO A 69 -7.66 -31.91 0.51
CA PRO A 69 -8.06 -33.02 -0.36
C PRO A 69 -8.94 -32.54 -1.52
N VAL A 70 -8.86 -33.20 -2.67
CA VAL A 70 -9.60 -32.83 -3.91
C VAL A 70 -11.10 -32.59 -3.64
N LYS A 71 -11.75 -33.42 -2.81
CA LYS A 71 -13.14 -33.24 -2.41
C LYS A 71 -13.40 -31.89 -1.70
N GLY A 72 -12.47 -31.42 -0.87
CA GLY A 72 -12.56 -30.11 -0.19
C GLY A 72 -12.26 -28.94 -1.14
N ARG A 73 -11.32 -29.13 -2.06
CA ARG A 73 -10.97 -28.11 -3.08
C ARG A 73 -12.11 -27.83 -4.05
N ASN A 74 -12.85 -28.87 -4.46
CA ASN A 74 -13.93 -28.73 -5.43
C ASN A 74 -15.11 -27.86 -4.94
N ASN A 75 -15.17 -27.54 -3.65
CA ASN A 75 -16.25 -26.74 -3.06
C ASN A 75 -15.80 -25.38 -2.53
N ILE A 76 -14.57 -24.95 -2.81
CA ILE A 76 -14.08 -23.63 -2.34
C ILE A 76 -14.83 -22.52 -3.12
N GLY A 77 -15.70 -21.80 -2.41
CA GLY A 77 -16.44 -20.70 -2.99
C GLY A 77 -17.44 -21.07 -4.08
N GLY A 78 -17.86 -22.36 -4.17
CA GLY A 78 -18.78 -22.84 -5.21
C GLY A 78 -18.12 -22.96 -6.59
N ILE A 79 -16.80 -23.01 -6.66
CA ILE A 79 -15.99 -23.16 -7.87
C ILE A 79 -15.52 -24.62 -7.94
N ASN A 80 -15.74 -25.26 -9.10
CA ASN A 80 -15.18 -26.59 -9.37
C ASN A 80 -13.71 -26.43 -9.74
N ILE A 81 -12.82 -26.67 -8.78
CA ILE A 81 -11.38 -26.63 -8.96
C ILE A 81 -10.92 -28.09 -9.19
N HIS A 82 -10.66 -28.42 -10.44
CA HIS A 82 -9.99 -29.67 -10.79
C HIS A 82 -8.48 -29.54 -10.52
N ASP A 83 -7.64 -30.24 -11.27
CA ASP A 83 -6.17 -30.20 -11.10
C ASP A 83 -5.51 -28.96 -11.72
N GLU A 84 -6.26 -27.88 -11.88
CA GLU A 84 -5.82 -26.63 -12.46
C GLU A 84 -5.71 -25.51 -11.42
N PHE A 85 -4.77 -24.59 -11.65
CA PHE A 85 -4.61 -23.40 -10.83
C PHE A 85 -5.84 -22.49 -10.92
N HIS A 86 -6.32 -22.03 -9.77
CA HIS A 86 -7.37 -21.02 -9.69
C HIS A 86 -6.97 -19.87 -8.75
N PRO A 87 -7.18 -18.60 -9.14
CA PRO A 87 -6.78 -17.43 -8.32
C PRO A 87 -7.37 -17.41 -6.91
N VAL A 88 -8.50 -18.11 -6.67
CA VAL A 88 -9.17 -18.17 -5.37
C VAL A 88 -8.27 -18.66 -4.24
N PHE A 89 -7.25 -19.46 -4.52
CA PHE A 89 -6.27 -19.90 -3.52
C PHE A 89 -5.52 -18.72 -2.89
N ILE A 90 -5.38 -17.61 -3.62
CA ILE A 90 -4.73 -16.40 -3.17
C ILE A 90 -5.79 -15.35 -2.81
N THR A 91 -6.74 -15.09 -3.70
CA THR A 91 -7.72 -14.02 -3.54
C THR A 91 -8.82 -14.33 -2.52
N GLY A 92 -9.02 -15.59 -2.14
CA GLY A 92 -9.97 -15.99 -1.11
C GLY A 92 -9.69 -15.36 0.27
N SER A 93 -8.44 -14.99 0.53
CA SER A 93 -8.01 -14.27 1.74
C SER A 93 -7.62 -12.81 1.49
N ALA A 94 -8.09 -12.21 0.40
CA ALA A 94 -7.72 -10.86 -0.04
C ALA A 94 -7.88 -9.79 1.04
N GLN A 95 -8.89 -9.89 1.90
CA GLN A 95 -9.11 -8.93 2.99
C GLN A 95 -7.92 -8.82 3.95
N LEU A 96 -7.27 -9.95 4.25
CA LEU A 96 -6.06 -9.96 5.09
C LEU A 96 -4.89 -9.28 4.39
N TYR A 97 -4.72 -9.51 3.09
CA TYR A 97 -3.65 -8.88 2.31
C TYR A 97 -3.83 -7.36 2.20
N TYR A 98 -5.07 -6.88 2.10
CA TYR A 98 -5.35 -5.45 2.13
C TYR A 98 -4.96 -4.81 3.47
N ILE A 99 -5.09 -5.51 4.60
CA ILE A 99 -4.65 -5.00 5.91
C ILE A 99 -3.13 -4.74 5.90
N PHE A 100 -2.32 -5.66 5.37
CA PHE A 100 -0.87 -5.45 5.25
C PHE A 100 -0.54 -4.28 4.32
N ALA A 101 -1.24 -4.17 3.20
CA ALA A 101 -1.10 -3.04 2.29
C ALA A 101 -1.44 -1.69 2.97
N MET A 102 -2.49 -1.67 3.80
CA MET A 102 -2.87 -0.49 4.61
C MET A 102 -1.79 -0.11 5.62
N VAL A 103 -1.22 -1.09 6.33
CA VAL A 103 -0.13 -0.84 7.29
C VAL A 103 1.06 -0.21 6.59
N LEU A 104 1.50 -0.75 5.46
CA LEU A 104 2.64 -0.21 4.70
C LEU A 104 2.33 1.17 4.13
N GLY A 105 1.12 1.40 3.62
CA GLY A 105 0.68 2.72 3.15
C GLY A 105 0.64 3.76 4.26
N ALA A 106 0.18 3.40 5.46
CA ALA A 106 0.19 4.26 6.63
C ALA A 106 1.62 4.61 7.04
N LEU A 107 2.48 3.60 7.23
CA LEU A 107 3.87 3.78 7.68
C LEU A 107 4.68 4.67 6.74
N ALA A 108 4.39 4.63 5.44
CA ALA A 108 5.08 5.44 4.44
C ALA A 108 4.97 6.96 4.69
N VAL A 109 3.89 7.40 5.34
CA VAL A 109 3.63 8.82 5.62
C VAL A 109 3.74 9.12 7.10
N THR A 110 3.07 8.33 7.94
CA THR A 110 2.93 8.64 9.36
C THR A 110 4.24 8.46 10.13
N GLY A 111 5.16 7.64 9.63
CA GLY A 111 6.51 7.54 10.17
C GLY A 111 7.28 8.88 10.15
N GLU A 112 7.04 9.73 9.15
CA GLU A 112 7.65 11.07 9.09
C GLU A 112 7.04 12.05 10.09
N TYR A 113 5.72 11.90 10.37
CA TYR A 113 5.06 12.67 11.42
C TYR A 113 5.55 12.26 12.82
N ALA A 114 5.67 10.96 13.07
CA ALA A 114 6.13 10.42 14.35
C ALA A 114 7.59 10.79 14.67
N SER A 115 8.45 10.87 13.65
CA SER A 115 9.87 11.23 13.80
C SER A 115 10.14 12.74 13.68
N ASN A 116 9.13 13.59 13.53
CA ASN A 116 9.24 15.02 13.27
C ASN A 116 10.13 15.39 12.04
N THR A 117 10.40 14.43 11.17
CA THR A 117 11.20 14.66 9.96
C THR A 117 10.42 15.35 8.83
N MET A 118 9.10 15.51 9.00
CA MET A 118 8.24 16.17 8.03
C MET A 118 8.67 17.63 7.77
N ARG A 119 9.11 18.37 8.82
CA ARG A 119 9.62 19.73 8.69
C ARG A 119 10.87 19.81 7.82
N THR A 120 11.83 18.92 8.05
CA THR A 120 13.06 18.86 7.24
C THR A 120 12.79 18.48 5.79
N THR A 121 11.81 17.61 5.54
CA THR A 121 11.39 17.22 4.19
C THR A 121 10.76 18.42 3.46
N ILE A 122 9.93 19.22 4.11
CA ILE A 122 9.29 20.41 3.51
C ILE A 122 10.34 21.49 3.19
N VAL A 123 11.30 21.74 4.08
CA VAL A 123 12.34 22.75 3.89
C VAL A 123 13.33 22.34 2.81
N SER A 124 13.65 21.05 2.69
CA SER A 124 14.60 20.55 1.69
C SER A 124 14.06 20.50 0.26
N GLN A 125 12.75 20.60 0.10
CA GLN A 125 12.11 20.49 -1.22
C GLN A 125 11.60 21.84 -1.74
N THR A 126 11.94 22.16 -2.98
CA THR A 126 11.56 23.41 -3.64
C THR A 126 10.06 23.56 -3.92
N SER A 127 9.29 22.46 -3.86
CA SER A 127 7.85 22.46 -4.12
C SER A 127 7.13 21.37 -3.35
N ARG A 128 6.13 21.75 -2.55
CA ARG A 128 5.27 20.81 -1.79
C ARG A 128 4.56 19.79 -2.71
N ARG A 129 4.14 20.23 -3.92
CA ARG A 129 3.51 19.33 -4.90
C ARG A 129 4.46 18.25 -5.39
N LYS A 130 5.72 18.60 -5.68
CA LYS A 130 6.74 17.64 -6.10
C LYS A 130 7.07 16.63 -4.98
N ALA A 131 7.13 17.10 -3.72
CA ALA A 131 7.32 16.25 -2.55
C ALA A 131 6.21 15.20 -2.42
N PHE A 132 4.96 15.64 -2.50
CA PHE A 132 3.81 14.74 -2.44
C PHE A 132 3.79 13.74 -3.62
N ALA A 133 3.98 14.24 -4.84
CA ALA A 133 4.00 13.39 -6.04
C ALA A 133 5.11 12.33 -5.98
N SER A 134 6.32 12.71 -5.48
CA SER A 134 7.42 11.75 -5.31
C SER A 134 7.13 10.70 -4.23
N LYS A 135 6.40 11.06 -3.17
CA LYS A 135 5.96 10.12 -2.13
C LYS A 135 4.94 9.13 -2.69
N ILE A 136 3.90 9.61 -3.39
CA ILE A 136 2.92 8.73 -4.03
C ILE A 136 3.60 7.78 -5.03
N ALA A 137 4.49 8.30 -5.88
CA ALA A 137 5.24 7.48 -6.82
C ALA A 137 6.14 6.44 -6.12
N ALA A 138 6.76 6.80 -4.99
CA ALA A 138 7.57 5.88 -4.20
C ALA A 138 6.72 4.76 -3.59
N VAL A 139 5.57 5.10 -2.99
CA VAL A 139 4.64 4.10 -2.44
C VAL A 139 4.15 3.17 -3.55
N THR A 140 3.73 3.71 -4.71
CA THR A 140 3.30 2.91 -5.86
C THR A 140 4.39 1.95 -6.31
N THR A 141 5.64 2.42 -6.42
CA THR A 141 6.77 1.61 -6.89
C THR A 141 7.11 0.50 -5.89
N VAL A 142 7.28 0.86 -4.60
CA VAL A 142 7.67 -0.11 -3.55
C VAL A 142 6.56 -1.14 -3.36
N MET A 143 5.31 -0.70 -3.25
CA MET A 143 4.16 -1.60 -3.12
C MET A 143 3.95 -2.44 -4.37
N GLY A 144 4.08 -1.87 -5.56
CA GLY A 144 3.96 -2.59 -6.81
C GLY A 144 4.97 -3.74 -6.92
N ILE A 145 6.24 -3.48 -6.63
CA ILE A 145 7.28 -4.51 -6.67
C ILE A 145 7.07 -5.55 -5.55
N ALA A 146 6.80 -5.10 -4.32
CA ALA A 146 6.66 -6.01 -3.18
C ALA A 146 5.45 -6.94 -3.35
N THR A 147 4.29 -6.41 -3.73
CA THR A 147 3.08 -7.22 -3.94
C THR A 147 3.21 -8.15 -5.15
N ALA A 148 3.86 -7.71 -6.24
CA ALA A 148 4.14 -8.58 -7.37
C ALA A 148 5.04 -9.76 -6.97
N ALA A 149 6.10 -9.51 -6.21
CA ALA A 149 6.97 -10.56 -5.69
C ALA A 149 6.23 -11.53 -4.76
N ILE A 150 5.41 -11.01 -3.83
CA ILE A 150 4.59 -11.84 -2.93
C ILE A 150 3.63 -12.72 -3.74
N ILE A 151 2.86 -12.14 -4.67
CA ILE A 151 1.91 -12.90 -5.50
C ILE A 151 2.64 -13.99 -6.30
N SER A 152 3.79 -13.69 -6.89
CA SER A 152 4.58 -14.68 -7.63
C SER A 152 5.00 -15.86 -6.76
N VAL A 153 5.42 -15.62 -5.51
CA VAL A 153 5.75 -16.69 -4.56
C VAL A 153 4.50 -17.48 -4.19
N LEU A 154 3.36 -16.83 -3.94
CA LEU A 154 2.11 -17.51 -3.60
C LEU A 154 1.60 -18.39 -4.75
N VAL A 155 1.73 -17.95 -6.00
CA VAL A 155 1.43 -18.76 -7.18
C VAL A 155 2.33 -20.01 -7.21
N ALA A 156 3.64 -19.83 -7.01
CA ALA A 156 4.58 -20.95 -6.97
C ALA A 156 4.23 -21.95 -5.84
N VAL A 157 3.88 -21.46 -4.66
CA VAL A 157 3.44 -22.30 -3.53
C VAL A 157 2.17 -23.08 -3.88
N THR A 158 1.19 -22.43 -4.54
CA THR A 158 -0.06 -23.08 -4.95
C THR A 158 0.21 -24.22 -5.94
N LEU A 159 1.04 -23.98 -6.95
CA LEU A 159 1.38 -24.98 -7.95
C LEU A 159 2.14 -26.18 -7.35
N LEU A 160 3.13 -25.90 -6.49
CA LEU A 160 3.97 -26.94 -5.88
C LEU A 160 3.22 -27.74 -4.81
N ALA A 161 2.50 -27.08 -3.89
CA ALA A 161 1.81 -27.74 -2.79
C ALA A 161 0.53 -28.44 -3.25
N GLY A 162 -0.17 -27.87 -4.23
CA GLY A 162 -1.42 -28.43 -4.75
C GLY A 162 -1.23 -29.50 -5.84
N GLY A 163 -0.02 -29.63 -6.40
CA GLY A 163 0.20 -30.44 -7.60
C GLY A 163 -0.61 -29.94 -8.81
N LEU A 164 -0.91 -28.64 -8.83
CA LEU A 164 -1.79 -28.02 -9.83
C LEU A 164 -1.00 -27.61 -11.07
N SER A 165 -1.63 -27.69 -12.24
CA SER A 165 -1.08 -27.20 -13.49
C SER A 165 -1.56 -25.78 -13.81
N TRP A 166 -0.67 -24.95 -14.40
CA TRP A 166 -1.08 -23.67 -14.96
C TRP A 166 -1.68 -23.90 -16.35
N ASN A 167 -2.97 -23.57 -16.51
CA ASN A 167 -3.71 -23.79 -17.76
C ASN A 167 -3.58 -22.64 -18.79
N GLY A 168 -2.86 -21.56 -18.46
CA GLY A 168 -2.71 -20.41 -19.35
C GLY A 168 -3.96 -19.57 -19.56
N ASP A 169 -4.98 -19.73 -18.72
CA ASP A 169 -6.24 -18.97 -18.82
C ASP A 169 -6.03 -17.48 -18.54
N ASP A 170 -6.40 -16.64 -19.51
CA ASP A 170 -6.30 -15.18 -19.41
C ASP A 170 -7.14 -14.62 -18.25
N GLY A 171 -8.22 -15.29 -17.88
CA GLY A 171 -9.06 -14.92 -16.74
C GLY A 171 -8.32 -15.02 -15.40
N ASN A 172 -7.49 -16.02 -15.24
CA ASN A 172 -6.68 -16.22 -14.04
C ASN A 172 -5.59 -15.15 -13.90
N LEU A 173 -4.88 -14.86 -15.00
CA LEU A 173 -3.86 -13.81 -15.02
C LEU A 173 -4.49 -12.43 -14.76
N ARG A 174 -5.65 -12.14 -15.37
CA ARG A 174 -6.39 -10.90 -15.16
C ARG A 174 -6.79 -10.73 -13.68
N ALA A 175 -7.32 -11.77 -13.05
CA ALA A 175 -7.72 -11.73 -11.64
C ALA A 175 -6.52 -11.44 -10.72
N LEU A 176 -5.35 -12.05 -10.97
CA LEU A 176 -4.11 -11.79 -10.23
C LEU A 176 -3.60 -10.36 -10.44
N LEU A 177 -3.63 -9.85 -11.68
CA LEU A 177 -3.21 -8.48 -11.99
C LEU A 177 -4.13 -7.44 -11.33
N LEU A 178 -5.44 -7.67 -11.33
CA LEU A 178 -6.39 -6.79 -10.66
C LEU A 178 -6.28 -6.88 -9.14
N PHE A 179 -5.98 -8.06 -8.60
CA PHE A 179 -5.67 -8.22 -7.19
C PHE A 179 -4.39 -7.46 -6.79
N TRP A 180 -3.33 -7.57 -7.59
CA TRP A 180 -2.12 -6.78 -7.43
C TRP A 180 -2.43 -5.28 -7.42
N LEU A 181 -3.21 -4.82 -8.41
CA LEU A 181 -3.63 -3.42 -8.51
C LEU A 181 -4.44 -3.01 -7.28
N ALA A 182 -5.38 -3.83 -6.80
CA ALA A 182 -6.18 -3.55 -5.62
C ALA A 182 -5.32 -3.36 -4.36
N CYS A 183 -4.28 -4.17 -4.16
CA CYS A 183 -3.34 -4.02 -3.05
C CYS A 183 -2.58 -2.68 -3.11
N VAL A 184 -2.04 -2.33 -4.29
CA VAL A 184 -1.33 -1.06 -4.50
C VAL A 184 -2.25 0.13 -4.25
N LEU A 185 -3.44 0.08 -4.80
CA LEU A 185 -4.44 1.13 -4.67
C LEU A 185 -4.91 1.30 -3.22
N THR A 186 -5.08 0.20 -2.48
CA THR A 186 -5.43 0.23 -1.05
C THR A 186 -4.32 0.90 -0.21
N ALA A 187 -3.06 0.60 -0.51
CA ALA A 187 -1.94 1.29 0.15
C ALA A 187 -1.96 2.80 -0.13
N LEU A 188 -2.24 3.22 -1.36
CA LEU A 188 -2.36 4.63 -1.73
C LEU A 188 -3.52 5.33 -1.05
N MET A 189 -4.67 4.66 -0.90
CA MET A 189 -5.81 5.19 -0.15
C MET A 189 -5.41 5.53 1.28
N VAL A 190 -4.78 4.58 1.98
CA VAL A 190 -4.36 4.78 3.37
C VAL A 190 -3.19 5.77 3.48
N THR A 191 -2.32 5.85 2.47
CA THR A 191 -1.32 6.92 2.36
C THR A 191 -1.99 8.29 2.34
N GLY A 192 -3.05 8.47 1.54
CA GLY A 192 -3.87 9.69 1.53
C GLY A 192 -4.52 9.99 2.89
N ALA A 193 -5.11 8.98 3.52
CA ALA A 193 -5.66 9.07 4.88
C ALA A 193 -4.58 9.47 5.91
N GLY A 194 -3.35 9.00 5.75
CA GLY A 194 -2.19 9.34 6.59
C GLY A 194 -1.86 10.83 6.58
N TYR A 195 -1.95 11.48 5.44
CA TYR A 195 -1.79 12.94 5.32
C TYR A 195 -2.93 13.72 5.99
N ILE A 196 -4.16 13.17 5.98
CA ILE A 196 -5.32 13.81 6.59
C ILE A 196 -5.26 13.70 8.11
N LEU A 197 -5.03 12.49 8.62
CA LEU A 197 -5.15 12.13 10.05
C LEU A 197 -3.86 12.30 10.84
N ARG A 198 -2.69 12.26 10.19
CA ARG A 198 -1.35 12.36 10.79
C ARG A 198 -1.10 11.35 11.91
N SER A 199 -1.84 10.26 11.92
CA SER A 199 -1.78 9.19 12.91
C SER A 199 -1.74 7.84 12.21
N THR A 200 -0.80 6.99 12.59
CA THR A 200 -0.66 5.64 12.01
C THR A 200 -1.89 4.79 12.31
N ALA A 201 -2.28 4.75 13.59
CA ALA A 201 -3.45 3.99 14.03
C ALA A 201 -4.74 4.52 13.36
N GLY A 202 -4.94 5.84 13.34
CA GLY A 202 -6.09 6.47 12.70
C GLY A 202 -6.19 6.14 11.21
N SER A 203 -5.07 6.16 10.49
CA SER A 203 -5.03 5.86 9.04
C SER A 203 -5.38 4.40 8.75
N ILE A 204 -4.83 3.46 9.52
CA ILE A 204 -5.11 2.03 9.37
C ILE A 204 -6.57 1.76 9.73
N VAL A 205 -7.05 2.28 10.86
CA VAL A 205 -8.46 2.12 11.28
C VAL A 205 -9.41 2.67 10.23
N THR A 206 -9.13 3.83 9.65
CA THR A 206 -9.95 4.38 8.56
C THR A 206 -10.00 3.44 7.36
N GLY A 207 -8.87 2.89 6.93
CA GLY A 207 -8.82 1.93 5.82
C GLY A 207 -9.63 0.66 6.13
N VAL A 208 -9.45 0.10 7.31
CA VAL A 208 -10.18 -1.09 7.78
C VAL A 208 -11.67 -0.80 7.87
N MET A 209 -12.08 0.34 8.45
CA MET A 209 -13.49 0.73 8.56
C MET A 209 -14.16 0.91 7.21
N VAL A 210 -13.46 1.50 6.23
CA VAL A 210 -13.95 1.65 4.86
C VAL A 210 -14.30 0.29 4.25
N LEU A 211 -13.52 -0.75 4.49
CA LEU A 211 -13.81 -2.11 4.04
C LEU A 211 -14.89 -2.80 4.89
N LEU A 212 -14.80 -2.72 6.23
CA LEU A 212 -15.73 -3.41 7.14
C LEU A 212 -17.15 -2.88 7.05
N VAL A 213 -17.34 -1.56 7.00
CA VAL A 213 -18.68 -0.96 6.92
C VAL A 213 -19.44 -1.49 5.69
N SER A 214 -18.74 -1.68 4.58
CA SER A 214 -19.36 -2.23 3.38
C SER A 214 -19.83 -3.68 3.54
N GLU A 215 -19.10 -4.50 4.31
CA GLU A 215 -19.56 -5.87 4.60
C GLU A 215 -20.72 -5.86 5.61
N MET A 216 -20.68 -5.00 6.61
CA MET A 216 -21.78 -4.90 7.60
C MET A 216 -23.10 -4.45 6.95
N LEU A 217 -23.06 -3.60 5.95
CA LEU A 217 -24.26 -3.16 5.24
C LEU A 217 -24.97 -4.30 4.49
N ARG A 218 -24.25 -5.36 4.12
CA ARG A 218 -24.85 -6.57 3.51
C ARG A 218 -25.72 -7.36 4.47
N LEU A 219 -25.54 -7.21 5.79
CA LEU A 219 -26.32 -7.90 6.81
C LEU A 219 -27.72 -7.29 6.98
N VAL A 220 -27.94 -6.07 6.49
CA VAL A 220 -29.25 -5.40 6.56
C VAL A 220 -30.24 -6.13 5.63
N PRO A 221 -31.41 -6.62 6.13
CA PRO A 221 -32.33 -7.45 5.37
C PRO A 221 -33.20 -6.65 4.37
N VAL A 222 -32.59 -5.73 3.62
CA VAL A 222 -33.23 -4.93 2.57
C VAL A 222 -32.51 -5.20 1.25
N LYS A 223 -33.25 -5.54 0.20
CA LYS A 223 -32.69 -5.90 -1.12
C LYS A 223 -31.72 -4.86 -1.67
N PHE A 224 -31.98 -3.58 -1.45
CA PHE A 224 -31.09 -2.50 -1.87
C PHE A 224 -29.72 -2.58 -1.19
N PHE A 225 -29.69 -2.79 0.14
CA PHE A 225 -28.46 -2.92 0.94
C PHE A 225 -27.75 -4.25 0.72
N GLN A 226 -28.44 -5.30 0.27
CA GLN A 226 -27.83 -6.60 0.02
C GLN A 226 -27.29 -6.75 -1.40
N ARG A 227 -27.91 -6.14 -2.40
CA ARG A 227 -27.60 -6.39 -3.82
C ARG A 227 -27.07 -5.20 -4.59
N THR A 228 -27.61 -3.99 -4.36
CA THR A 228 -27.27 -2.83 -5.18
C THR A 228 -26.14 -2.00 -4.59
N LEU A 229 -26.30 -1.56 -3.35
CA LEU A 229 -25.34 -0.70 -2.69
C LEU A 229 -23.96 -1.36 -2.50
N PRO A 230 -23.86 -2.64 -2.08
CA PRO A 230 -22.56 -3.27 -1.84
C PRO A 230 -21.68 -3.40 -3.09
N LYS A 231 -22.27 -3.41 -4.28
CA LYS A 231 -21.49 -3.44 -5.53
C LYS A 231 -20.56 -2.25 -5.69
N PHE A 232 -20.99 -1.08 -5.20
CA PHE A 232 -20.25 0.17 -5.29
C PHE A 232 -19.42 0.47 -4.04
N LEU A 233 -19.63 -0.26 -2.96
CA LEU A 233 -18.86 -0.08 -1.74
C LEU A 233 -17.47 -0.73 -1.85
N PRO A 234 -16.47 -0.22 -1.12
CA PRO A 234 -15.08 -0.65 -1.24
C PRO A 234 -14.85 -2.16 -1.20
N SER A 235 -15.50 -2.91 -0.32
CA SER A 235 -15.33 -4.37 -0.27
C SER A 235 -15.94 -5.07 -1.48
N GLY A 236 -17.10 -4.61 -1.94
CA GLY A 236 -17.75 -5.15 -3.15
C GLY A 236 -16.95 -4.84 -4.41
N VAL A 237 -16.36 -3.65 -4.47
CA VAL A 237 -15.50 -3.24 -5.58
C VAL A 237 -14.22 -4.08 -5.60
N THR A 238 -13.53 -4.24 -4.47
CA THR A 238 -12.31 -5.07 -4.41
C THR A 238 -12.61 -6.55 -4.69
N SER A 239 -13.75 -7.07 -4.22
CA SER A 239 -14.20 -8.42 -4.57
C SER A 239 -14.51 -8.54 -6.07
N GLY A 240 -15.16 -7.53 -6.68
CA GLY A 240 -15.44 -7.51 -8.11
C GLY A 240 -14.19 -7.49 -8.99
N MET A 241 -13.10 -6.87 -8.51
CA MET A 241 -11.80 -6.89 -9.21
C MET A 241 -11.18 -8.29 -9.24
N THR A 242 -11.40 -9.10 -8.21
CA THR A 242 -10.74 -10.41 -8.02
C THR A 242 -11.59 -11.61 -8.47
N VAL A 243 -12.86 -11.37 -8.86
CA VAL A 243 -13.71 -12.45 -9.41
C VAL A 243 -13.15 -12.92 -10.74
N SER A 244 -12.87 -14.22 -10.84
CA SER A 244 -12.49 -14.88 -12.09
C SER A 244 -13.72 -15.17 -12.94
N ASP A 245 -13.55 -15.23 -14.26
CA ASP A 245 -14.60 -15.59 -15.23
C ASP A 245 -15.13 -17.01 -15.04
N THR A 246 -14.32 -17.87 -14.42
CA THR A 246 -14.70 -19.25 -14.06
C THR A 246 -15.57 -19.34 -12.80
N ALA A 247 -15.81 -18.20 -12.11
CA ALA A 247 -16.69 -18.16 -10.96
C ALA A 247 -18.15 -18.45 -11.35
N ASN A 248 -18.91 -19.04 -10.41
CA ASN A 248 -20.31 -19.39 -10.61
C ASN A 248 -21.11 -18.14 -11.08
N PRO A 249 -21.90 -18.22 -12.19
CA PRO A 249 -22.70 -17.10 -12.71
C PRO A 249 -23.59 -16.41 -11.68
N LYS A 250 -24.08 -17.16 -10.67
CA LYS A 250 -24.88 -16.58 -9.57
C LYS A 250 -24.07 -15.67 -8.65
N GLN A 251 -22.76 -15.83 -8.57
CA GLN A 251 -21.89 -14.97 -7.79
C GLN A 251 -21.47 -13.73 -8.59
N THR A 252 -21.23 -13.87 -9.88
CA THR A 252 -20.82 -12.76 -10.75
C THR A 252 -21.88 -11.67 -10.87
N THR A 253 -23.19 -12.02 -10.80
CA THR A 253 -24.28 -11.04 -10.85
C THR A 253 -24.33 -10.09 -9.66
N ASN A 254 -23.68 -10.45 -8.54
CA ASN A 254 -23.65 -9.64 -7.33
C ASN A 254 -22.48 -8.64 -7.27
N TYR A 255 -21.57 -8.65 -8.25
CA TYR A 255 -20.40 -7.75 -8.32
C TYR A 255 -20.41 -6.93 -9.60
N LEU A 256 -19.65 -5.85 -9.62
CA LEU A 256 -19.34 -5.10 -10.84
C LEU A 256 -18.41 -5.94 -11.72
N SER A 257 -18.44 -5.68 -13.03
CA SER A 257 -17.40 -6.26 -13.91
C SER A 257 -16.02 -5.81 -13.48
N PRO A 258 -14.96 -6.65 -13.63
CA PRO A 258 -13.63 -6.35 -13.12
C PRO A 258 -13.08 -4.98 -13.54
N GLY A 259 -13.31 -4.57 -14.80
CA GLY A 259 -12.88 -3.26 -15.30
C GLY A 259 -13.64 -2.09 -14.66
N THR A 260 -14.97 -2.19 -14.52
CA THR A 260 -15.76 -1.15 -13.84
C THR A 260 -15.45 -1.06 -12.36
N ALA A 261 -15.19 -2.20 -11.71
CA ALA A 261 -14.77 -2.24 -10.33
C ALA A 261 -13.42 -1.50 -10.13
N ALA A 262 -12.45 -1.74 -11.01
CA ALA A 262 -11.17 -1.03 -10.99
C ALA A 262 -11.33 0.49 -11.15
N LEU A 263 -12.19 0.94 -12.07
CA LEU A 263 -12.48 2.37 -12.25
C LEU A 263 -13.13 2.99 -11.01
N VAL A 264 -14.11 2.33 -10.41
CA VAL A 264 -14.74 2.80 -9.17
C VAL A 264 -13.71 2.88 -8.05
N TRP A 265 -12.81 1.89 -7.93
CA TRP A 265 -11.75 1.91 -6.93
C TRP A 265 -10.76 3.07 -7.13
N LEU A 266 -10.40 3.37 -8.37
CA LEU A 266 -9.59 4.54 -8.72
C LEU A 266 -10.25 5.86 -8.30
N VAL A 267 -11.58 5.98 -8.43
CA VAL A 267 -12.31 7.17 -7.97
C VAL A 267 -12.20 7.31 -6.45
N TYR A 268 -12.42 6.23 -5.67
CA TYR A 268 -12.28 6.26 -4.22
C TYR A 268 -10.88 6.74 -3.79
N ILE A 269 -9.84 6.19 -4.41
CA ILE A 269 -8.46 6.55 -4.09
C ILE A 269 -8.16 7.98 -4.46
N SER A 270 -8.64 8.44 -5.63
CA SER A 270 -8.47 9.81 -6.06
C SER A 270 -9.02 10.80 -5.04
N VAL A 271 -10.17 10.49 -4.42
CA VAL A 271 -10.75 11.31 -3.34
C VAL A 271 -9.79 11.40 -2.15
N PHE A 272 -9.28 10.27 -1.64
CA PHE A 272 -8.36 10.26 -0.49
C PHE A 272 -7.04 10.97 -0.80
N VAL A 273 -6.49 10.73 -2.00
CA VAL A 273 -5.23 11.35 -2.44
C VAL A 273 -5.40 12.87 -2.62
N VAL A 274 -6.49 13.32 -3.24
CA VAL A 274 -6.76 14.76 -3.44
C VAL A 274 -6.98 15.46 -2.10
N LEU A 275 -7.77 14.88 -1.20
CA LEU A 275 -7.95 15.43 0.15
C LEU A 275 -6.62 15.47 0.91
N GLY A 276 -5.79 14.43 0.78
CA GLY A 276 -4.44 14.38 1.33
C GLY A 276 -3.55 15.50 0.79
N VAL A 277 -3.55 15.75 -0.53
CA VAL A 277 -2.81 16.86 -1.16
C VAL A 277 -3.28 18.20 -0.61
N ILE A 278 -4.59 18.45 -0.58
CA ILE A 278 -5.16 19.70 -0.09
C ILE A 278 -4.74 19.94 1.37
N ARG A 279 -4.86 18.92 2.21
CA ARG A 279 -4.46 19.00 3.62
C ARG A 279 -2.97 19.28 3.78
N TYR A 280 -2.13 18.58 3.00
CA TYR A 280 -0.68 18.75 3.01
C TYR A 280 -0.25 20.16 2.57
N GLN A 281 -0.92 20.73 1.56
CA GLN A 281 -0.63 22.08 1.06
C GLN A 281 -1.05 23.19 2.02
N ARG A 282 -2.19 23.01 2.72
CA ARG A 282 -2.74 23.98 3.69
C ARG A 282 -2.13 23.88 5.08
N SER A 283 -1.33 22.84 5.32
CA SER A 283 -0.68 22.66 6.61
C SER A 283 0.53 23.59 6.72
N ASP A 284 0.44 24.56 7.59
CA ASP A 284 1.60 25.23 8.13
C ASP A 284 2.32 24.25 9.04
N ALA A 285 3.60 24.01 8.72
CA ALA A 285 4.43 23.02 9.42
C ALA A 285 4.90 23.55 10.77
#